data_0e59a211c6c200a5b4d4909bc252b5da
#
_entry.id   0e59a211c6c200a5b4d4909bc252b5da
#
_cell.length_a   1.000
_cell.length_b   1.000
_cell.length_c   1.000
_cell.angle_alpha   90.00
_cell.angle_beta   90.00
_cell.angle_gamma   90.00
#
_symmetry.space_group_name_H-M   'P 1'
#
loop_
_entity.id
_entity.type
_entity.pdbx_description
1 polymer ?
#
loop_
_entity_poly.entity_id
_entity_poly.type
_entity_poly.pdbx_seq_one_letter_code
_entity_poly.pdbx_strand_id
1 'polypeptide(L)'
;MGCPVKRGICMHFQDELTIDMTHFSGEGWGITEEEIDACKERIREAALSVERLRKSGKGPDGSLVLFPHLPYLLEEEILISKEERERLLALSELGKEQDIVVSIGIGGSYLGNQVLFDLFCGQYWNLLTKEERHGYPQLYFAGQNLDPVSLLSLVDRIRQSSQTAWWKHKVLLVVNSKSGTTLEPVMAERALREMLGKFCEVSVIAVTDKE
;
A
#
# COMPACT_ATOMS: atom_id res chain seq x y z
N MET A 1 -50.41 0.08 -8.08
CA MET A 1 -49.97 0.82 -6.89
C MET A 1 -48.46 0.76 -6.89
N GLY A 2 -47.81 1.84 -7.30
CA GLY A 2 -46.35 1.93 -7.35
C GLY A 2 -45.83 2.13 -5.94
N CYS A 3 -44.93 1.26 -5.50
CA CYS A 3 -44.17 1.47 -4.27
C CYS A 3 -43.34 2.76 -4.44
N PRO A 4 -43.45 3.75 -3.55
CA PRO A 4 -42.61 4.93 -3.65
C PRO A 4 -41.17 4.50 -3.35
N VAL A 5 -40.34 4.51 -4.36
CA VAL A 5 -38.88 4.38 -4.19
C VAL A 5 -38.44 5.57 -3.34
N LYS A 6 -38.23 5.36 -2.04
CA LYS A 6 -37.59 6.36 -1.18
C LYS A 6 -36.24 6.68 -1.83
N ARG A 7 -36.01 7.95 -2.15
CA ARG A 7 -34.72 8.42 -2.68
C ARG A 7 -33.65 8.16 -1.63
N GLY A 8 -32.76 7.24 -1.91
CA GLY A 8 -31.61 6.97 -1.05
C GLY A 8 -30.72 8.20 -0.88
N ILE A 9 -29.96 8.20 0.19
CA ILE A 9 -28.96 9.26 0.45
C ILE A 9 -27.86 9.13 -0.59
N CYS A 10 -27.72 10.13 -1.46
CA CYS A 10 -26.65 10.24 -2.43
C CYS A 10 -25.84 11.49 -2.09
N MET A 11 -24.55 11.32 -1.83
CA MET A 11 -23.64 12.42 -1.53
C MET A 11 -22.73 12.67 -2.72
N HIS A 12 -22.69 13.92 -3.18
CA HIS A 12 -21.82 14.37 -4.26
C HIS A 12 -20.67 15.19 -3.69
N PHE A 13 -19.44 14.85 -4.08
CA PHE A 13 -18.22 15.56 -3.68
C PHE A 13 -17.56 16.14 -4.92
N GLN A 14 -17.64 17.46 -5.09
CA GLN A 14 -16.95 18.23 -6.15
C GLN A 14 -17.13 17.67 -7.57
N ASP A 15 -18.30 17.10 -7.87
CA ASP A 15 -18.69 16.48 -9.14
C ASP A 15 -17.83 15.25 -9.56
N GLU A 16 -16.82 14.86 -8.79
CA GLU A 16 -15.91 13.75 -9.13
C GLU A 16 -16.24 12.45 -8.38
N LEU A 17 -16.82 12.54 -7.19
CA LEU A 17 -17.14 11.36 -6.37
C LEU A 17 -18.60 11.40 -5.94
N THR A 18 -19.32 10.35 -6.26
CA THR A 18 -20.69 10.11 -5.78
C THR A 18 -20.71 8.89 -4.88
N ILE A 19 -21.23 9.05 -3.65
CA ILE A 19 -21.49 7.93 -2.75
C ILE A 19 -23.00 7.69 -2.72
N ASP A 20 -23.43 6.57 -3.28
CA ASP A 20 -24.83 6.14 -3.27
C ASP A 20 -25.05 5.18 -2.07
N MET A 21 -25.85 5.64 -1.12
CA MET A 21 -26.23 4.88 0.07
C MET A 21 -27.70 4.40 0.02
N THR A 22 -28.29 4.31 -1.18
CA THR A 22 -29.69 3.91 -1.37
C THR A 22 -30.01 2.58 -0.69
N HIS A 23 -29.06 1.64 -0.70
CA HIS A 23 -29.21 0.31 -0.09
C HIS A 23 -28.68 0.22 1.34
N PHE A 24 -28.32 1.35 1.96
CA PHE A 24 -27.84 1.37 3.33
C PHE A 24 -28.99 1.41 4.36
N SER A 25 -30.16 1.90 3.96
CA SER A 25 -31.35 2.00 4.80
C SER A 25 -32.57 1.35 4.14
N GLY A 26 -33.41 0.65 4.91
CA GLY A 26 -34.65 0.03 4.43
C GLY A 26 -35.45 -0.60 5.55
N GLU A 27 -36.76 -0.83 5.29
CA GLU A 27 -37.63 -1.50 6.25
C GLU A 27 -37.18 -2.95 6.49
N GLY A 28 -36.91 -3.29 7.76
CA GLY A 28 -36.49 -4.63 8.19
C GLY A 28 -35.01 -4.96 7.96
N TRP A 29 -34.22 -4.03 7.40
CA TRP A 29 -32.77 -4.17 7.24
C TRP A 29 -32.13 -2.79 7.12
N GLY A 30 -30.87 -2.67 7.51
CA GLY A 30 -30.14 -1.41 7.44
C GLY A 30 -30.48 -0.45 8.59
N ILE A 31 -30.08 0.80 8.46
CA ILE A 31 -30.26 1.86 9.46
C ILE A 31 -31.51 2.66 9.13
N THR A 32 -32.36 2.93 10.14
CA THR A 32 -33.56 3.76 9.98
C THR A 32 -33.23 5.24 10.09
N GLU A 33 -34.13 6.10 9.59
CA GLU A 33 -33.98 7.56 9.72
C GLU A 33 -34.02 8.01 11.20
N GLU A 34 -34.82 7.34 12.04
CA GLU A 34 -34.90 7.61 13.48
C GLU A 34 -33.58 7.26 14.17
N GLU A 35 -32.93 6.17 13.80
CA GLU A 35 -31.61 5.80 14.34
C GLU A 35 -30.53 6.80 13.90
N ILE A 36 -30.57 7.29 12.66
CA ILE A 36 -29.66 8.34 12.18
C ILE A 36 -29.90 9.63 12.97
N ASP A 37 -31.15 10.04 13.14
CA ASP A 37 -31.48 11.26 13.88
C ASP A 37 -31.09 11.17 15.36
N ALA A 38 -31.29 10.01 15.99
CA ALA A 38 -30.84 9.77 17.36
C ALA A 38 -29.31 9.86 17.53
N CYS A 39 -28.55 9.57 16.45
CA CYS A 39 -27.09 9.64 16.46
C CYS A 39 -26.51 10.96 15.95
N LYS A 40 -27.34 11.89 15.49
CA LYS A 40 -26.93 13.11 14.77
C LYS A 40 -25.89 13.95 15.52
N GLU A 41 -26.09 14.21 16.81
CA GLU A 41 -25.10 14.96 17.61
C GLU A 41 -23.78 14.19 17.79
N ARG A 42 -23.85 12.88 18.02
CA ARG A 42 -22.64 12.05 18.12
C ARG A 42 -21.86 12.03 16.81
N ILE A 43 -22.54 11.96 15.67
CA ILE A 43 -21.93 12.03 14.33
C ILE A 43 -21.25 13.38 14.13
N ARG A 44 -21.92 14.47 14.51
CA ARG A 44 -21.36 15.82 14.44
C ARG A 44 -20.11 15.98 15.31
N GLU A 45 -20.15 15.52 16.55
CA GLU A 45 -19.00 15.56 17.47
C GLU A 45 -17.83 14.71 16.93
N ALA A 46 -18.12 13.53 16.38
CA ALA A 46 -17.13 12.69 15.74
C ALA A 46 -16.48 13.37 14.53
N ALA A 47 -17.28 14.00 13.66
CA ALA A 47 -16.79 14.76 12.51
C ALA A 47 -15.85 15.90 12.93
N LEU A 48 -16.26 16.70 13.96
CA LEU A 48 -15.40 17.75 14.51
C LEU A 48 -14.13 17.21 15.16
N SER A 49 -14.19 16.01 15.76
CA SER A 49 -13.00 15.35 16.32
C SER A 49 -12.03 14.91 15.23
N VAL A 50 -12.54 14.32 14.14
CA VAL A 50 -11.73 13.95 12.98
C VAL A 50 -11.10 15.18 12.31
N GLU A 51 -11.84 16.28 12.21
CA GLU A 51 -11.29 17.54 11.66
C GLU A 51 -10.16 18.10 12.53
N ARG A 52 -10.33 18.08 13.85
CA ARG A 52 -9.28 18.50 14.80
C ARG A 52 -8.03 17.60 14.68
N LEU A 53 -8.25 16.29 14.63
CA LEU A 53 -7.19 15.31 14.44
C LEU A 53 -6.43 15.57 13.12
N ARG A 54 -7.14 15.78 12.01
CA ARG A 54 -6.54 16.12 10.74
C ARG A 54 -5.67 17.39 10.78
N LYS A 55 -6.16 18.43 11.47
CA LYS A 55 -5.42 19.70 11.59
C LYS A 55 -4.21 19.62 12.52
N SER A 56 -4.30 18.84 13.60
CA SER A 56 -3.26 18.78 14.63
C SER A 56 -2.24 17.64 14.41
N GLY A 57 -2.60 16.60 13.65
CA GLY A 57 -1.83 15.36 13.55
C GLY A 57 -1.77 14.57 14.87
N LYS A 58 -2.66 14.88 15.84
CA LYS A 58 -2.66 14.26 17.17
C LYS A 58 -4.04 13.70 17.54
N GLY A 59 -4.03 12.46 18.00
CA GLY A 59 -5.20 11.81 18.60
C GLY A 59 -5.58 12.44 19.96
N PRO A 60 -6.75 12.06 20.52
CA PRO A 60 -7.22 12.55 21.82
C PRO A 60 -6.28 12.23 22.99
N ASP A 61 -5.52 11.14 22.88
CA ASP A 61 -4.52 10.65 23.84
C ASP A 61 -3.11 11.24 23.61
N GLY A 62 -2.98 12.14 22.62
CA GLY A 62 -1.70 12.74 22.23
C GLY A 62 -0.86 11.89 21.27
N SER A 63 -1.36 10.69 20.88
CA SER A 63 -0.69 9.84 19.88
C SER A 63 -0.61 10.56 18.54
N LEU A 64 0.47 10.32 17.78
CA LEU A 64 0.63 10.86 16.44
C LEU A 64 -0.28 10.11 15.45
N VAL A 65 -1.07 10.87 14.70
CA VAL A 65 -1.96 10.35 13.64
C VAL A 65 -1.70 11.16 12.38
N LEU A 66 -0.71 10.77 11.62
CA LEU A 66 -0.16 11.55 10.51
C LEU A 66 -0.65 11.08 9.13
N PHE A 67 -1.34 9.94 9.02
CA PHE A 67 -1.81 9.42 7.73
C PHE A 67 -2.67 10.41 6.92
N PRO A 68 -3.47 11.34 7.52
CA PRO A 68 -4.22 12.31 6.73
C PRO A 68 -3.35 13.35 6.01
N HIS A 69 -2.07 13.46 6.40
CA HIS A 69 -1.10 14.35 5.78
C HIS A 69 -0.31 13.68 4.64
N LEU A 70 -0.43 12.35 4.47
CA LEU A 70 0.30 11.62 3.42
C LEU A 70 0.11 12.20 1.99
N PRO A 71 -1.10 12.65 1.57
CA PRO A 71 -1.26 13.27 0.25
C PRO A 71 -0.45 14.56 0.07
N TYR A 72 -0.07 15.22 1.16
CA TYR A 72 0.67 16.48 1.17
C TYR A 72 2.15 16.32 1.56
N LEU A 73 2.66 15.07 1.49
CA LEU A 73 4.02 14.70 1.91
C LEU A 73 5.12 15.57 1.27
N LEU A 74 4.91 16.02 0.04
CA LEU A 74 5.88 16.85 -0.68
C LEU A 74 5.74 18.36 -0.39
N GLU A 75 4.59 18.77 0.17
CA GLU A 75 4.23 20.16 0.40
C GLU A 75 4.39 20.55 1.88
N GLU A 76 4.18 19.59 2.79
CA GLU A 76 4.19 19.82 4.23
C GLU A 76 5.35 19.06 4.90
N GLU A 77 6.14 19.76 5.73
CA GLU A 77 7.24 19.14 6.51
C GLU A 77 6.75 18.47 7.82
N ILE A 78 5.44 18.23 7.96
CA ILE A 78 4.84 17.61 9.14
C ILE A 78 5.20 16.12 9.25
N LEU A 79 5.30 15.44 8.11
CA LEU A 79 5.50 13.99 8.06
C LEU A 79 6.98 13.59 8.06
N ILE A 80 7.75 14.28 7.23
CA ILE A 80 9.17 14.02 7.06
C ILE A 80 9.94 15.33 6.88
N SER A 81 11.14 15.37 7.41
CA SER A 81 12.06 16.50 7.17
C SER A 81 12.55 16.54 5.72
N LYS A 82 13.16 17.63 5.34
CA LYS A 82 13.77 17.77 4.01
C LYS A 82 14.86 16.72 3.78
N GLU A 83 15.68 16.45 4.79
CA GLU A 83 16.74 15.45 4.75
C GLU A 83 16.18 14.03 4.59
N GLU A 84 15.10 13.71 5.28
CA GLU A 84 14.42 12.41 5.13
C GLU A 84 13.82 12.25 3.73
N ARG A 85 13.27 13.31 3.15
CA ARG A 85 12.77 13.33 1.76
C ARG A 85 13.90 13.07 0.75
N GLU A 86 15.03 13.77 0.89
CA GLU A 86 16.20 13.54 0.05
C GLU A 86 16.72 12.11 0.14
N ARG A 87 16.71 11.54 1.35
CA ARG A 87 17.05 10.13 1.59
C ARG A 87 16.07 9.17 0.90
N LEU A 88 14.76 9.42 0.95
CA LEU A 88 13.76 8.62 0.24
C LEU A 88 13.97 8.66 -1.28
N LEU A 89 14.29 9.83 -1.83
CA LEU A 89 14.58 9.97 -3.25
C LEU A 89 15.85 9.19 -3.64
N ALA A 90 16.90 9.24 -2.82
CA ALA A 90 18.11 8.44 -3.04
C ALA A 90 17.83 6.92 -3.01
N LEU A 91 16.98 6.45 -2.10
CA LEU A 91 16.54 5.04 -2.08
C LEU A 91 15.72 4.66 -3.32
N SER A 92 14.92 5.58 -3.86
CA SER A 92 14.20 5.37 -5.11
C SER A 92 15.15 5.19 -6.29
N GLU A 93 16.21 6.00 -6.38
CA GLU A 93 17.24 5.82 -7.43
C GLU A 93 17.98 4.49 -7.28
N LEU A 94 18.30 4.08 -6.05
CA LEU A 94 18.86 2.75 -5.80
C LEU A 94 17.95 1.64 -6.33
N GLY A 95 16.63 1.80 -6.19
CA GLY A 95 15.63 0.86 -6.73
C GLY A 95 15.69 0.74 -8.25
N LYS A 96 15.95 1.83 -8.98
CA LYS A 96 16.08 1.83 -10.45
C LYS A 96 17.32 1.08 -10.94
N GLU A 97 18.39 1.04 -10.15
CA GLU A 97 19.62 0.34 -10.48
C GLU A 97 19.51 -1.18 -10.38
N GLN A 98 18.41 -1.68 -9.84
CA GLN A 98 18.18 -3.11 -9.69
C GLN A 98 17.67 -3.74 -10.99
N ASP A 99 17.82 -5.05 -11.11
CA ASP A 99 17.15 -5.81 -12.16
C ASP A 99 15.75 -6.22 -11.75
N ILE A 100 15.58 -6.53 -10.45
CA ILE A 100 14.33 -7.01 -9.86
C ILE A 100 14.12 -6.34 -8.52
N VAL A 101 12.89 -5.89 -8.26
CA VAL A 101 12.40 -5.45 -6.95
C VAL A 101 11.30 -6.39 -6.48
N VAL A 102 11.36 -6.85 -5.25
CA VAL A 102 10.29 -7.63 -4.61
C VAL A 102 9.73 -6.84 -3.45
N SER A 103 8.49 -6.37 -3.57
CA SER A 103 7.77 -5.71 -2.49
C SER A 103 7.14 -6.78 -1.58
N ILE A 104 7.55 -6.79 -0.32
CA ILE A 104 7.12 -7.76 0.68
C ILE A 104 6.24 -7.05 1.70
N GLY A 105 5.00 -7.51 1.86
CA GLY A 105 4.05 -6.90 2.78
C GLY A 105 2.69 -7.60 2.74
N ILE A 106 1.81 -7.25 3.71
CA ILE A 106 0.45 -7.79 3.79
C ILE A 106 -0.55 -6.66 4.08
N GLY A 107 -1.78 -6.81 3.63
CA GLY A 107 -2.86 -5.85 3.84
C GLY A 107 -2.51 -4.46 3.33
N GLY A 108 -2.58 -3.45 4.20
CA GLY A 108 -2.26 -2.05 3.84
C GLY A 108 -0.82 -1.83 3.38
N SER A 109 0.12 -2.66 3.82
CA SER A 109 1.52 -2.63 3.38
C SER A 109 1.75 -3.26 2.00
N TYR A 110 0.73 -3.85 1.40
CA TYR A 110 0.76 -4.47 0.08
C TYR A 110 -0.17 -3.80 -0.92
N LEU A 111 -1.45 -3.61 -0.55
CA LEU A 111 -2.51 -3.21 -1.48
C LEU A 111 -2.23 -1.89 -2.18
N GLY A 112 -1.73 -0.88 -1.47
CA GLY A 112 -1.40 0.41 -2.06
C GLY A 112 -0.32 0.31 -3.14
N ASN A 113 0.72 -0.47 -2.87
CA ASN A 113 1.81 -0.70 -3.83
C ASN A 113 1.32 -1.46 -5.06
N GLN A 114 0.42 -2.45 -4.88
CA GLN A 114 -0.18 -3.20 -5.98
C GLN A 114 -1.05 -2.30 -6.87
N VAL A 115 -1.89 -1.46 -6.26
CA VAL A 115 -2.73 -0.50 -7.01
C VAL A 115 -1.88 0.44 -7.88
N LEU A 116 -0.80 1.00 -7.31
CA LEU A 116 0.11 1.86 -8.07
C LEU A 116 0.80 1.11 -9.21
N PHE A 117 1.23 -0.12 -8.95
CA PHE A 117 1.82 -0.97 -9.97
C PHE A 117 0.85 -1.25 -11.12
N ASP A 118 -0.38 -1.66 -10.81
CA ASP A 118 -1.39 -1.97 -11.82
C ASP A 118 -1.79 -0.73 -12.64
N LEU A 119 -1.81 0.46 -11.99
CA LEU A 119 -2.14 1.72 -12.64
C LEU A 119 -1.04 2.20 -13.61
N PHE A 120 0.23 2.14 -13.18
CA PHE A 120 1.33 2.75 -13.93
C PHE A 120 2.12 1.77 -14.79
N CYS A 121 2.20 0.51 -14.39
CA CYS A 121 3.01 -0.51 -15.08
C CYS A 121 2.13 -1.46 -15.90
N GLY A 122 0.95 -1.80 -15.38
CA GLY A 122 0.03 -2.74 -16.02
C GLY A 122 0.43 -4.20 -15.87
N GLN A 123 -0.49 -5.07 -16.24
CA GLN A 123 -0.44 -6.52 -15.99
C GLN A 123 0.79 -7.23 -16.61
N TYR A 124 1.28 -6.75 -17.73
CA TYR A 124 2.34 -7.43 -18.49
C TYR A 124 3.73 -6.82 -18.31
N TRP A 125 3.89 -5.88 -17.37
CA TRP A 125 5.15 -5.18 -17.11
C TRP A 125 6.36 -6.11 -17.01
N ASN A 126 6.24 -7.17 -16.24
CA ASN A 126 7.35 -8.10 -16.01
C ASN A 126 7.70 -9.01 -17.22
N LEU A 127 6.90 -8.97 -18.28
CA LEU A 127 7.18 -9.66 -19.54
C LEU A 127 7.93 -8.77 -20.54
N LEU A 128 7.96 -7.47 -20.34
CA LEU A 128 8.67 -6.52 -21.17
C LEU A 128 10.18 -6.67 -20.99
N THR A 129 10.95 -6.32 -22.03
CA THR A 129 12.41 -6.17 -21.93
C THR A 129 12.77 -4.97 -21.06
N LYS A 130 14.04 -4.87 -20.63
CA LYS A 130 14.51 -3.75 -19.83
C LYS A 130 14.39 -2.41 -20.58
N GLU A 131 14.59 -2.43 -21.90
CA GLU A 131 14.43 -1.26 -22.77
C GLU A 131 12.97 -0.80 -22.84
N GLU A 132 12.03 -1.73 -23.03
CA GLU A 132 10.59 -1.44 -23.04
C GLU A 132 10.10 -0.93 -21.68
N ARG A 133 10.71 -1.36 -20.57
CA ARG A 133 10.49 -0.80 -19.24
C ARG A 133 11.26 0.50 -18.98
N HIS A 134 11.87 1.11 -20.00
CA HIS A 134 12.68 2.33 -19.88
C HIS A 134 13.80 2.23 -18.84
N GLY A 135 14.40 1.06 -18.69
CA GLY A 135 15.46 0.79 -17.72
C GLY A 135 14.99 0.42 -16.31
N TYR A 136 13.69 0.51 -16.02
CA TYR A 136 13.14 0.16 -14.72
C TYR A 136 13.18 -1.35 -14.43
N PRO A 137 13.24 -1.77 -13.15
CA PRO A 137 13.27 -3.19 -12.78
C PRO A 137 11.96 -3.92 -13.05
N GLN A 138 12.01 -5.24 -13.06
CA GLN A 138 10.82 -6.05 -12.84
C GLN A 138 10.35 -5.87 -11.39
N LEU A 139 9.04 -5.88 -11.15
CA LEU A 139 8.48 -5.75 -9.82
C LEU A 139 7.60 -6.95 -9.49
N TYR A 140 7.87 -7.59 -8.38
CA TYR A 140 7.09 -8.70 -7.84
C TYR A 140 6.60 -8.40 -6.44
N PHE A 141 5.57 -9.14 -6.01
CA PHE A 141 4.97 -9.01 -4.68
C PHE A 141 5.02 -10.36 -3.95
N ALA A 142 5.30 -10.30 -2.65
CA ALA A 142 5.37 -11.47 -1.77
C ALA A 142 4.94 -11.12 -0.34
N GLY A 143 4.79 -12.14 0.51
CA GLY A 143 4.52 -11.94 1.94
C GLY A 143 3.05 -11.67 2.29
N GLN A 144 2.11 -11.87 1.37
CA GLN A 144 0.68 -11.79 1.67
C GLN A 144 0.18 -13.02 2.44
N ASN A 145 0.90 -14.11 2.32
CA ASN A 145 0.63 -15.37 3.00
C ASN A 145 1.94 -16.16 3.18
N LEU A 146 1.85 -17.31 3.86
CA LEU A 146 2.98 -18.23 4.07
C LEU A 146 2.97 -19.40 3.08
N ASP A 147 2.35 -19.26 1.90
CA ASP A 147 2.34 -20.30 0.89
C ASP A 147 3.73 -20.55 0.29
N PRO A 148 4.34 -21.71 0.55
CA PRO A 148 5.67 -22.02 0.05
C PRO A 148 5.69 -22.19 -1.47
N VAL A 149 4.59 -22.60 -2.09
CA VAL A 149 4.50 -22.80 -3.54
C VAL A 149 4.63 -21.48 -4.27
N SER A 150 3.97 -20.45 -3.77
CA SER A 150 4.06 -19.09 -4.31
C SER A 150 5.49 -18.54 -4.22
N LEU A 151 6.13 -18.67 -3.05
CA LEU A 151 7.53 -18.22 -2.85
C LEU A 151 8.51 -19.00 -3.74
N LEU A 152 8.39 -20.31 -3.83
CA LEU A 152 9.24 -21.14 -4.68
C LEU A 152 9.05 -20.80 -6.15
N SER A 153 7.83 -20.58 -6.61
CA SER A 153 7.54 -20.18 -7.99
C SER A 153 8.19 -18.84 -8.34
N LEU A 154 8.19 -17.88 -7.40
CA LEU A 154 8.88 -16.60 -7.58
C LEU A 154 10.42 -16.82 -7.67
N VAL A 155 11.00 -17.60 -6.77
CA VAL A 155 12.43 -17.93 -6.79
C VAL A 155 12.82 -18.61 -8.08
N ASP A 156 12.04 -19.56 -8.57
CA ASP A 156 12.31 -20.28 -9.82
C ASP A 156 12.19 -19.35 -11.03
N ARG A 157 11.23 -18.43 -11.03
CA ARG A 157 11.10 -17.39 -12.06
C ARG A 157 12.34 -16.49 -12.12
N ILE A 158 12.82 -16.03 -10.97
CA ILE A 158 14.04 -15.20 -10.87
C ILE A 158 15.27 -16.00 -11.28
N ARG A 159 15.36 -17.27 -10.87
CA ARG A 159 16.47 -18.16 -11.26
C ARG A 159 16.54 -18.36 -12.76
N GLN A 160 15.40 -18.60 -13.42
CA GLN A 160 15.36 -18.79 -14.87
C GLN A 160 15.84 -17.54 -15.61
N SER A 161 15.43 -16.35 -15.19
CA SER A 161 15.92 -15.11 -15.79
C SER A 161 17.42 -14.91 -15.56
N SER A 162 17.94 -15.30 -14.38
CA SER A 162 19.37 -15.20 -14.05
C SER A 162 20.25 -16.16 -14.86
N GLN A 163 19.76 -17.34 -15.23
CA GLN A 163 20.51 -18.30 -16.02
C GLN A 163 20.77 -17.84 -17.45
N THR A 164 19.96 -16.97 -18.00
CA THR A 164 20.13 -16.40 -19.33
C THR A 164 21.04 -15.17 -19.35
N ALA A 165 21.34 -14.60 -18.18
CA ALA A 165 22.21 -13.45 -18.05
C ALA A 165 23.66 -13.89 -17.78
N TRP A 166 24.62 -13.18 -18.37
CA TRP A 166 26.05 -13.39 -18.12
C TRP A 166 26.57 -12.68 -16.87
N TRP A 167 25.66 -11.93 -16.16
CA TRP A 167 25.92 -11.25 -14.87
C TRP A 167 24.98 -11.76 -13.79
N LYS A 168 25.37 -11.55 -12.56
CA LYS A 168 24.54 -11.85 -11.39
C LYS A 168 23.45 -10.78 -11.24
N HIS A 169 22.18 -11.18 -11.25
CA HIS A 169 21.07 -10.22 -11.06
C HIS A 169 21.14 -9.52 -9.71
N LYS A 170 20.85 -8.22 -9.71
CA LYS A 170 20.65 -7.42 -8.51
C LYS A 170 19.17 -7.46 -8.13
N VAL A 171 18.89 -7.95 -6.94
CA VAL A 171 17.54 -8.10 -6.40
C VAL A 171 17.40 -7.25 -5.15
N LEU A 172 16.43 -6.35 -5.12
CA LEU A 172 16.08 -5.57 -3.95
C LEU A 172 14.82 -6.13 -3.31
N LEU A 173 14.89 -6.51 -2.04
CA LEU A 173 13.74 -6.84 -1.21
C LEU A 173 13.31 -5.59 -0.44
N VAL A 174 12.11 -5.09 -0.68
CA VAL A 174 11.51 -3.96 0.04
C VAL A 174 10.47 -4.52 1.02
N VAL A 175 10.83 -4.56 2.29
CA VAL A 175 9.99 -5.14 3.35
C VAL A 175 9.17 -4.05 4.02
N ASN A 176 7.85 -4.11 3.85
CA ASN A 176 6.90 -3.15 4.41
C ASN A 176 6.17 -3.80 5.58
N SER A 177 6.52 -3.42 6.81
CA SER A 177 5.89 -3.92 8.02
C SER A 177 5.89 -2.85 9.09
N LYS A 178 4.71 -2.35 9.49
CA LYS A 178 4.58 -1.31 10.51
C LYS A 178 5.30 -1.69 11.81
N SER A 179 5.05 -2.88 12.35
CA SER A 179 5.64 -3.36 13.60
C SER A 179 7.02 -4.01 13.44
N GLY A 180 7.46 -4.29 12.21
CA GLY A 180 8.66 -5.09 11.96
C GLY A 180 8.58 -6.57 12.39
N THR A 181 7.48 -6.98 13.04
CA THR A 181 7.31 -8.31 13.66
C THR A 181 6.20 -9.15 13.03
N THR A 182 5.50 -8.65 12.00
CA THR A 182 4.45 -9.41 11.30
C THR A 182 5.08 -10.66 10.67
N LEU A 183 4.51 -11.82 10.99
CA LEU A 183 5.11 -13.12 10.69
C LEU A 183 5.33 -13.35 9.19
N GLU A 184 4.31 -13.07 8.37
CA GLU A 184 4.33 -13.36 6.94
C GLU A 184 5.42 -12.58 6.20
N PRO A 185 5.56 -11.25 6.32
CA PRO A 185 6.65 -10.51 5.69
C PRO A 185 8.04 -10.93 6.18
N VAL A 186 8.19 -11.20 7.49
CA VAL A 186 9.47 -11.61 8.09
C VAL A 186 9.91 -12.97 7.54
N MET A 187 9.00 -13.93 7.48
CA MET A 187 9.29 -15.27 6.96
C MET A 187 9.57 -15.24 5.46
N ALA A 188 8.78 -14.48 4.70
CA ALA A 188 8.98 -14.31 3.26
C ALA A 188 10.35 -13.65 2.96
N GLU A 189 10.72 -12.59 3.68
CA GLU A 189 12.04 -11.95 3.54
C GLU A 189 13.17 -12.94 3.79
N ARG A 190 13.15 -13.66 4.93
CA ARG A 190 14.20 -14.63 5.28
C ARG A 190 14.34 -15.72 4.23
N ALA A 191 13.22 -16.30 3.81
CA ALA A 191 13.21 -17.35 2.80
C ALA A 191 13.74 -16.86 1.45
N LEU A 192 13.25 -15.72 0.97
CA LEU A 192 13.69 -15.13 -0.30
C LEU A 192 15.15 -14.73 -0.25
N ARG A 193 15.63 -14.08 0.81
CA ARG A 193 17.02 -13.68 0.96
C ARG A 193 17.96 -14.88 0.96
N GLU A 194 17.61 -15.95 1.68
CA GLU A 194 18.42 -17.17 1.72
C GLU A 194 18.46 -17.88 0.37
N MET A 195 17.30 -18.05 -0.29
CA MET A 195 17.22 -18.77 -1.56
C MET A 195 17.82 -17.99 -2.72
N LEU A 196 17.53 -16.69 -2.84
CA LEU A 196 18.03 -15.84 -3.92
C LEU A 196 19.51 -15.53 -3.74
N GLY A 197 20.01 -15.38 -2.52
CA GLY A 197 21.42 -15.10 -2.22
C GLY A 197 22.39 -16.17 -2.74
N LYS A 198 21.90 -17.36 -3.09
CA LYS A 198 22.69 -18.43 -3.69
C LYS A 198 23.11 -18.12 -5.13
N PHE A 199 22.37 -17.27 -5.85
CA PHE A 199 22.59 -16.97 -7.26
C PHE A 199 22.34 -15.53 -7.68
N CYS A 200 21.82 -14.68 -6.79
CA CYS A 200 21.63 -13.23 -6.99
C CYS A 200 22.45 -12.41 -5.99
N GLU A 201 22.67 -11.14 -6.32
CA GLU A 201 23.09 -10.12 -5.36
C GLU A 201 21.83 -9.54 -4.70
N VAL A 202 21.64 -9.78 -3.40
CA VAL A 202 20.41 -9.41 -2.70
C VAL A 202 20.68 -8.27 -1.72
N SER A 203 19.92 -7.18 -1.89
CA SER A 203 19.87 -6.05 -0.96
C SER A 203 18.49 -5.99 -0.29
N VAL A 204 18.41 -5.41 0.90
CA VAL A 204 17.16 -5.28 1.66
C VAL A 204 16.96 -3.85 2.12
N ILE A 205 15.75 -3.32 1.90
CA ILE A 205 15.26 -2.08 2.51
C ILE A 205 14.07 -2.44 3.40
N ALA A 206 14.09 -1.99 4.65
CA ALA A 206 12.97 -2.14 5.57
C ALA A 206 12.24 -0.79 5.71
N VAL A 207 10.91 -0.81 5.51
CA VAL A 207 9.99 0.28 5.81
C VAL A 207 9.19 -0.14 7.03
N THR A 208 9.56 0.40 8.18
CA THR A 208 9.02 0.01 9.48
C THR A 208 8.99 1.20 10.41
N ASP A 209 8.24 1.08 11.52
CA ASP A 209 8.24 2.09 12.58
C ASP A 209 9.60 2.15 13.30
N LYS A 210 9.91 3.32 13.85
CA LYS A 210 11.12 3.49 14.66
C LYS A 210 10.82 2.96 16.07
N GLU A 211 11.37 1.85 16.45
CA GLU A 211 11.62 1.45 17.83
C GLU A 211 13.11 1.10 18.01
#